data_0053c34a4d9ca826fce45658b8f85801
#
_entry.id   0053c34a4d9ca826fce45658b8f85801
#
_cell.length_a   1.000
_cell.length_b   1.000
_cell.length_c   1.000
_cell.angle_alpha   90.00
_cell.angle_beta   90.00
_cell.angle_gamma   90.00
#
_symmetry.space_group_name_H-M   'P 1'
#
loop_
_entity.id
_entity.type
_entity.pdbx_description
1 polymer ?
#
loop_
_entity_poly.entity_id
_entity_poly.type
_entity_poly.pdbx_seq_one_letter_code
_entity_poly.pdbx_strand_id
1 'polypeptide(L)'
;MLGRDYEALTLPLGEDDEGPVVATMVRRTATHRPPRSWSSGLAPRTDHRPLAGSDVVYVHGWSDYFFQREFAEHVERLGARFFAVDLRKYGRSLLPGQTPGYVDDLTAYDADLEAALVAIRQGDGGHARRRLFLLGHSTGGLTLALWAARHPDRVDGLILNSPWLEFQATKFGREVLAPLIRLGAKHNPLAPMPVVDPGFYTRTVSSDAEGSWTYDQHWRPVRGFPVHPGWLAAVFAGQDTVAQGLHLRIPVLVLLSTHSALGPRWTEAMAHADVALNVDAVAHRSLSLGNDVTVVRIAGALHDVMLSEPAVREHAYVAIRRWARAVPLAH
;
A
#
# COMPACT_ATOMS: atom_id res chain seq x y z
N MET A 1 -1.68 -13.47 13.79
CA MET A 1 -2.18 -14.34 12.67
C MET A 1 -3.53 -13.84 12.21
N LEU A 2 -3.83 -13.93 10.90
CA LEU A 2 -5.08 -13.40 10.31
C LEU A 2 -6.34 -14.20 10.69
N GLY A 3 -6.20 -15.41 11.24
CA GLY A 3 -7.32 -16.27 11.63
C GLY A 3 -7.78 -17.21 10.50
N ARG A 4 -8.81 -18.03 10.79
CA ARG A 4 -9.30 -19.10 9.89
C ARG A 4 -10.02 -18.58 8.62
N ASP A 5 -10.41 -17.31 8.63
CA ASP A 5 -11.14 -16.69 7.51
C ASP A 5 -10.22 -16.17 6.41
N TYR A 6 -8.92 -16.35 6.55
CA TYR A 6 -7.92 -15.92 5.57
C TYR A 6 -7.07 -17.10 5.10
N GLU A 7 -6.72 -17.07 3.83
CA GLU A 7 -5.74 -17.96 3.25
C GLU A 7 -4.62 -17.14 2.59
N ALA A 8 -3.43 -17.72 2.57
CA ALA A 8 -2.26 -17.16 1.93
C ALA A 8 -1.80 -18.12 0.82
N LEU A 9 -1.64 -17.59 -0.38
CA LEU A 9 -1.16 -18.31 -1.55
C LEU A 9 0.25 -17.81 -1.89
N THR A 10 1.22 -18.69 -1.85
CA THR A 10 2.58 -18.39 -2.32
C THR A 10 2.63 -18.39 -3.84
N LEU A 11 3.16 -17.34 -4.43
CA LEU A 11 3.29 -17.10 -5.85
C LEU A 11 4.77 -17.15 -6.25
N PRO A 12 5.27 -18.20 -6.89
CA PRO A 12 6.66 -18.27 -7.36
C PRO A 12 6.94 -17.17 -8.41
N LEU A 13 8.08 -16.47 -8.27
CA LEU A 13 8.50 -15.37 -9.15
C LEU A 13 9.83 -15.67 -9.87
N GLY A 14 10.34 -16.92 -9.75
CA GLY A 14 11.65 -17.29 -10.26
C GLY A 14 12.74 -17.12 -9.22
N GLU A 15 13.91 -16.68 -9.64
CA GLU A 15 15.11 -16.50 -8.81
C GLU A 15 15.73 -15.13 -9.06
N ASP A 16 16.43 -14.60 -8.06
CA ASP A 16 17.32 -13.45 -8.17
C ASP A 16 18.72 -13.84 -7.62
N ASP A 17 19.60 -12.85 -7.42
CA ASP A 17 20.98 -13.09 -6.94
C ASP A 17 21.03 -13.70 -5.51
N GLU A 18 19.93 -13.64 -4.75
CA GLU A 18 19.81 -14.21 -3.41
C GLU A 18 19.06 -15.57 -3.39
N GLY A 19 18.69 -16.09 -4.56
CA GLY A 19 18.00 -17.37 -4.72
C GLY A 19 16.51 -17.24 -5.07
N PRO A 20 15.68 -18.26 -4.73
CA PRO A 20 14.26 -18.25 -5.08
C PRO A 20 13.53 -17.03 -4.52
N VAL A 21 12.63 -16.46 -5.34
CA VAL A 21 11.81 -15.30 -4.98
C VAL A 21 10.34 -15.65 -5.08
N VAL A 22 9.57 -15.20 -4.10
CA VAL A 22 8.12 -15.39 -4.06
C VAL A 22 7.40 -14.08 -3.69
N ALA A 23 6.16 -13.92 -4.13
CA ALA A 23 5.18 -13.05 -3.50
C ALA A 23 4.15 -13.90 -2.74
N THR A 24 3.39 -13.29 -1.84
CA THR A 24 2.31 -13.98 -1.14
C THR A 24 1.02 -13.19 -1.29
N MET A 25 0.03 -13.80 -1.93
CA MET A 25 -1.31 -13.22 -1.98
C MET A 25 -2.14 -13.73 -0.80
N VAL A 26 -2.71 -12.79 -0.06
CA VAL A 26 -3.64 -13.07 1.03
C VAL A 26 -5.04 -12.71 0.59
N ARG A 27 -6.00 -13.61 0.80
CA ARG A 27 -7.42 -13.36 0.57
C ARG A 27 -8.26 -13.88 1.73
N ARG A 28 -9.43 -13.29 1.89
CA ARG A 28 -10.41 -13.81 2.83
C ARG A 28 -11.20 -14.93 2.17
N THR A 29 -11.34 -16.06 2.87
CA THR A 29 -12.21 -17.17 2.46
C THR A 29 -13.64 -16.74 2.66
N ALA A 30 -14.41 -16.61 1.58
CA ALA A 30 -15.79 -16.12 1.62
C ALA A 30 -16.69 -17.06 2.45
N THR A 31 -16.86 -16.77 3.74
CA THR A 31 -17.83 -17.44 4.61
C THR A 31 -19.24 -16.82 4.51
N HIS A 32 -19.37 -15.69 3.82
CA HIS A 32 -20.66 -15.03 3.59
C HIS A 32 -21.14 -15.22 2.15
N ARG A 33 -21.52 -16.46 1.83
CA ARG A 33 -22.59 -16.65 0.84
C ARG A 33 -23.86 -16.09 1.51
N PRO A 34 -24.53 -15.06 0.94
CA PRO A 34 -25.81 -14.64 1.49
C PRO A 34 -26.71 -15.89 1.56
N PRO A 35 -27.50 -16.08 2.61
CA PRO A 35 -28.38 -17.21 2.70
C PRO A 35 -29.17 -17.26 1.40
N ARG A 36 -29.13 -18.38 0.70
CA ARG A 36 -30.02 -18.63 -0.44
C ARG A 36 -31.44 -18.58 0.11
N SER A 37 -32.07 -17.43 0.03
CA SER A 37 -33.50 -17.36 0.23
C SER A 37 -34.12 -18.13 -0.95
N TRP A 38 -34.65 -19.29 -0.66
CA TRP A 38 -35.52 -20.03 -1.54
C TRP A 38 -36.86 -19.28 -1.59
N SER A 39 -36.90 -18.19 -2.30
CA SER A 39 -38.16 -17.53 -2.59
C SER A 39 -38.10 -16.86 -3.95
N SER A 40 -38.85 -17.49 -4.86
CA SER A 40 -39.56 -16.87 -5.97
C SER A 40 -38.76 -15.92 -6.90
N GLY A 41 -38.55 -16.38 -8.13
CA GLY A 41 -38.71 -15.73 -9.44
C GLY A 41 -38.50 -14.23 -9.64
N LEU A 42 -37.76 -13.54 -8.78
CA LEU A 42 -37.42 -12.13 -8.95
C LEU A 42 -36.02 -12.04 -9.57
N ALA A 43 -35.91 -11.18 -10.58
CA ALA A 43 -34.67 -10.82 -11.24
C ALA A 43 -33.53 -10.61 -10.23
N PRO A 44 -32.25 -10.91 -10.56
CA PRO A 44 -31.13 -10.70 -9.67
C PRO A 44 -31.12 -9.22 -9.23
N ARG A 45 -31.27 -8.99 -7.92
CA ARG A 45 -31.19 -7.63 -7.35
C ARG A 45 -29.81 -7.07 -7.71
N THR A 46 -29.77 -5.99 -8.46
CA THR A 46 -28.54 -5.25 -8.72
C THR A 46 -27.90 -4.89 -7.39
N ASP A 47 -26.64 -5.26 -7.21
CA ASP A 47 -25.89 -4.90 -6.01
C ASP A 47 -25.47 -3.42 -6.10
N HIS A 48 -26.11 -2.57 -5.33
CA HIS A 48 -25.87 -1.11 -5.31
C HIS A 48 -24.71 -0.68 -4.39
N ARG A 49 -23.96 -1.63 -3.84
CA ARG A 49 -22.78 -1.27 -3.05
C ARG A 49 -21.72 -0.61 -3.95
N PRO A 50 -20.97 0.39 -3.46
CA PRO A 50 -20.10 1.24 -4.29
C PRO A 50 -19.03 0.48 -5.08
N LEU A 51 -18.52 -0.61 -4.52
CA LEU A 51 -17.48 -1.46 -5.14
C LEU A 51 -18.03 -2.82 -5.58
N ALA A 52 -19.35 -2.96 -5.75
CA ALA A 52 -19.92 -4.21 -6.25
C ALA A 52 -19.32 -4.58 -7.62
N GLY A 53 -18.98 -5.87 -7.79
CA GLY A 53 -18.36 -6.35 -9.04
C GLY A 53 -16.90 -5.93 -9.22
N SER A 54 -16.21 -5.49 -8.16
CA SER A 54 -14.83 -5.06 -8.21
C SER A 54 -13.91 -5.96 -7.38
N ASP A 55 -12.63 -5.89 -7.69
CA ASP A 55 -11.53 -6.42 -6.91
C ASP A 55 -10.69 -5.26 -6.38
N VAL A 56 -10.27 -5.35 -5.12
CA VAL A 56 -9.33 -4.42 -4.51
C VAL A 56 -8.06 -5.18 -4.17
N VAL A 57 -6.93 -4.76 -4.71
CA VAL A 57 -5.61 -5.33 -4.43
C VAL A 57 -4.81 -4.33 -3.59
N TYR A 58 -4.49 -4.73 -2.36
CA TYR A 58 -3.72 -3.95 -1.41
C TYR A 58 -2.24 -4.30 -1.46
N VAL A 59 -1.38 -3.26 -1.40
CA VAL A 59 0.08 -3.39 -1.26
C VAL A 59 0.56 -2.53 -0.10
N HIS A 60 1.32 -3.16 0.79
CA HIS A 60 1.87 -2.57 2.01
C HIS A 60 3.03 -1.59 1.74
N GLY A 61 3.50 -0.91 2.79
CA GLY A 61 4.65 -0.01 2.78
C GLY A 61 6.00 -0.69 3.06
N TRP A 62 7.04 0.13 3.26
CA TRP A 62 8.36 -0.32 3.66
C TRP A 62 8.33 -1.03 5.00
N SER A 63 9.06 -2.15 5.12
CA SER A 63 9.17 -2.94 6.35
C SER A 63 7.81 -3.28 6.96
N ASP A 64 6.86 -3.65 6.12
CA ASP A 64 5.48 -3.91 6.49
C ASP A 64 4.93 -5.14 5.75
N TYR A 65 3.72 -5.55 6.05
CA TYR A 65 2.99 -6.65 5.43
C TYR A 65 1.50 -6.52 5.75
N PHE A 66 0.63 -7.31 5.12
CA PHE A 66 -0.79 -7.22 5.41
C PHE A 66 -1.18 -7.90 6.73
N PHE A 67 -1.80 -7.14 7.66
CA PHE A 67 -2.41 -7.62 8.90
C PHE A 67 -3.71 -6.90 9.28
N GLN A 68 -4.11 -5.86 8.55
CA GLN A 68 -5.25 -4.95 8.80
C GLN A 68 -6.59 -5.61 8.45
N ARG A 69 -7.04 -6.63 9.21
CA ARG A 69 -8.27 -7.39 8.95
C ARG A 69 -9.52 -6.53 8.85
N GLU A 70 -9.69 -5.59 9.78
CA GLU A 70 -10.85 -4.70 9.81
C GLU A 70 -11.00 -3.88 8.51
N PHE A 71 -9.86 -3.50 7.94
CA PHE A 71 -9.84 -2.80 6.66
C PHE A 71 -10.30 -3.70 5.51
N ALA A 72 -9.82 -4.93 5.43
CA ALA A 72 -10.28 -5.91 4.44
C ALA A 72 -11.80 -6.12 4.53
N GLU A 73 -12.31 -6.31 5.75
CA GLU A 73 -13.75 -6.45 6.00
C GLU A 73 -14.55 -5.21 5.58
N HIS A 74 -13.97 -4.01 5.79
CA HIS A 74 -14.62 -2.78 5.33
C HIS A 74 -14.75 -2.75 3.80
N VAL A 75 -13.70 -3.07 3.06
CA VAL A 75 -13.71 -3.13 1.60
C VAL A 75 -14.75 -4.15 1.09
N GLU A 76 -14.84 -5.31 1.73
CA GLU A 76 -15.84 -6.33 1.37
C GLU A 76 -17.28 -5.87 1.66
N ARG A 77 -17.50 -5.12 2.74
CA ARG A 77 -18.81 -4.48 2.99
C ARG A 77 -19.21 -3.49 1.91
N LEU A 78 -18.23 -2.88 1.21
CA LEU A 78 -18.48 -2.03 0.04
C LEU A 78 -18.77 -2.83 -1.24
N GLY A 79 -18.66 -4.16 -1.22
CA GLY A 79 -19.03 -5.06 -2.31
C GLY A 79 -17.87 -5.59 -3.15
N ALA A 80 -16.64 -5.18 -2.89
CA ALA A 80 -15.48 -5.72 -3.56
C ALA A 80 -15.06 -7.08 -2.97
N ARG A 81 -14.25 -7.82 -3.74
CA ARG A 81 -13.37 -8.85 -3.17
C ARG A 81 -12.05 -8.16 -2.77
N PHE A 82 -11.53 -8.54 -1.62
CA PHE A 82 -10.28 -7.98 -1.11
C PHE A 82 -9.14 -8.99 -1.25
N PHE A 83 -8.02 -8.52 -1.78
CA PHE A 83 -6.76 -9.25 -1.87
C PHE A 83 -5.63 -8.35 -1.36
N ALA A 84 -4.68 -8.93 -0.63
CA ALA A 84 -3.46 -8.23 -0.24
C ALA A 84 -2.26 -8.99 -0.80
N VAL A 85 -1.22 -8.27 -1.18
CA VAL A 85 0.03 -8.84 -1.66
C VAL A 85 1.15 -8.42 -0.72
N ASP A 86 1.74 -9.42 -0.03
CA ASP A 86 3.05 -9.22 0.58
C ASP A 86 4.07 -9.35 -0.56
N LEU A 87 4.72 -8.23 -0.91
CA LEU A 87 5.70 -8.18 -1.99
C LEU A 87 6.91 -9.08 -1.70
N ARG A 88 7.71 -9.39 -2.73
CA ARG A 88 8.96 -10.14 -2.56
C ARG A 88 9.81 -9.56 -1.43
N LYS A 89 10.42 -10.44 -0.64
CA LYS A 89 11.30 -10.11 0.49
C LYS A 89 10.63 -9.31 1.62
N TYR A 90 9.28 -9.35 1.70
CA TYR A 90 8.50 -8.78 2.80
C TYR A 90 7.54 -9.79 3.40
N GLY A 91 7.22 -9.60 4.67
CA GLY A 91 6.17 -10.37 5.35
C GLY A 91 6.29 -11.87 5.13
N ARG A 92 5.23 -12.50 4.61
CA ARG A 92 5.17 -13.93 4.30
C ARG A 92 6.04 -14.33 3.11
N SER A 93 6.50 -13.37 2.34
CA SER A 93 7.34 -13.58 1.14
C SER A 93 8.83 -13.46 1.44
N LEU A 94 9.21 -13.11 2.67
CA LEU A 94 10.61 -13.04 3.08
C LEU A 94 11.14 -14.44 3.37
N LEU A 95 12.08 -14.91 2.56
CA LEU A 95 12.71 -16.20 2.72
C LEU A 95 14.03 -16.08 3.50
N PRO A 96 14.48 -17.17 4.17
CA PRO A 96 15.75 -17.15 4.89
C PRO A 96 16.94 -16.82 3.98
N GLY A 97 17.82 -15.96 4.44
CA GLY A 97 19.03 -15.54 3.72
C GLY A 97 18.85 -14.36 2.77
N GLN A 98 17.63 -13.91 2.55
CA GLN A 98 17.36 -12.73 1.73
C GLN A 98 17.60 -11.43 2.50
N THR A 99 17.96 -10.38 1.77
CA THR A 99 18.00 -8.99 2.27
C THR A 99 16.59 -8.44 2.32
N PRO A 100 16.00 -8.20 3.53
CA PRO A 100 14.61 -7.82 3.66
C PRO A 100 14.26 -6.56 2.87
N GLY A 101 13.20 -6.64 2.06
CA GLY A 101 12.66 -5.53 1.29
C GLY A 101 13.54 -5.00 0.15
N TYR A 102 14.68 -5.61 -0.11
CA TYR A 102 15.62 -5.10 -1.11
C TYR A 102 15.17 -5.41 -2.54
N VAL A 103 15.08 -4.36 -3.33
CA VAL A 103 15.12 -4.33 -4.79
C VAL A 103 15.90 -3.09 -5.22
N ASP A 104 16.56 -3.13 -6.34
CA ASP A 104 17.31 -2.00 -6.92
C ASP A 104 16.54 -1.28 -8.04
N ASP A 105 15.37 -1.80 -8.40
CA ASP A 105 14.41 -1.19 -9.32
C ASP A 105 12.98 -1.51 -8.86
N LEU A 106 12.10 -0.51 -8.73
CA LEU A 106 10.72 -0.71 -8.33
C LEU A 106 9.89 -1.47 -9.39
N THR A 107 10.36 -1.55 -10.64
CA THR A 107 9.71 -2.38 -11.68
C THR A 107 9.81 -3.88 -11.40
N ALA A 108 10.71 -4.30 -10.53
CA ALA A 108 10.77 -5.69 -10.05
C ALA A 108 9.43 -6.14 -9.46
N TYR A 109 8.68 -5.25 -8.80
CA TYR A 109 7.36 -5.54 -8.23
C TYR A 109 6.26 -5.74 -9.29
N ASP A 110 6.51 -5.45 -10.56
CA ASP A 110 5.55 -5.74 -11.63
C ASP A 110 5.26 -7.24 -11.73
N ALA A 111 6.28 -8.08 -11.54
CA ALA A 111 6.11 -9.54 -11.53
C ALA A 111 5.26 -10.03 -10.34
N ASP A 112 5.40 -9.40 -9.17
CA ASP A 112 4.60 -9.71 -7.97
C ASP A 112 3.11 -9.42 -8.23
N LEU A 113 2.82 -8.23 -8.77
CA LEU A 113 1.46 -7.81 -9.11
C LEU A 113 0.86 -8.66 -10.22
N GLU A 114 1.63 -8.98 -11.27
CA GLU A 114 1.17 -9.85 -12.35
C GLU A 114 0.82 -11.25 -11.85
N ALA A 115 1.67 -11.85 -11.02
CA ALA A 115 1.42 -13.17 -10.45
C ALA A 115 0.12 -13.15 -9.60
N ALA A 116 -0.07 -12.11 -8.78
CA ALA A 116 -1.29 -11.96 -8.00
C ALA A 116 -2.53 -11.77 -8.87
N LEU A 117 -2.47 -10.90 -9.89
CA LEU A 117 -3.59 -10.67 -10.81
C LEU A 117 -3.93 -11.90 -11.66
N VAL A 118 -2.93 -12.71 -12.04
CA VAL A 118 -3.15 -14.00 -12.69
C VAL A 118 -3.86 -14.97 -11.76
N ALA A 119 -3.42 -15.09 -10.50
CA ALA A 119 -4.04 -15.96 -9.51
C ALA A 119 -5.49 -15.55 -9.20
N ILE A 120 -5.80 -14.24 -9.14
CA ILE A 120 -7.16 -13.71 -8.96
C ILE A 120 -8.05 -14.14 -10.13
N ARG A 121 -7.57 -13.99 -11.38
CA ARG A 121 -8.33 -14.37 -12.59
C ARG A 121 -8.55 -15.87 -12.72
N GLN A 122 -7.56 -16.68 -12.39
CA GLN A 122 -7.70 -18.14 -12.40
C GLN A 122 -8.76 -18.63 -11.41
N GLY A 123 -8.86 -17.97 -10.25
CA GLY A 123 -9.91 -18.25 -9.27
C GLY A 123 -11.34 -17.90 -9.74
N ASP A 124 -11.48 -17.12 -10.81
CA ASP A 124 -12.79 -16.69 -11.34
C ASP A 124 -13.40 -17.66 -12.37
N GLY A 125 -12.68 -18.68 -12.79
CA GLY A 125 -13.21 -19.65 -13.77
C GLY A 125 -13.63 -19.03 -15.12
N GLY A 126 -13.02 -17.91 -15.53
CA GLY A 126 -13.28 -17.25 -16.82
C GLY A 126 -14.51 -16.35 -16.86
N HIS A 127 -15.04 -15.92 -15.72
CA HIS A 127 -16.15 -14.96 -15.66
C HIS A 127 -15.74 -13.56 -16.16
N ALA A 128 -16.73 -12.71 -16.47
CA ALA A 128 -16.53 -11.36 -16.99
C ALA A 128 -15.53 -10.55 -16.16
N ARG A 129 -14.73 -9.70 -16.85
CA ARG A 129 -13.76 -8.78 -16.21
C ARG A 129 -14.43 -8.00 -15.07
N ARG A 130 -13.88 -8.12 -13.88
CA ARG A 130 -14.23 -7.28 -12.74
C ARG A 130 -13.41 -6.00 -12.78
N ARG A 131 -13.96 -4.91 -12.25
CA ARG A 131 -13.18 -3.67 -12.09
C ARG A 131 -12.03 -3.92 -11.12
N LEU A 132 -10.86 -3.34 -11.40
CA LEU A 132 -9.68 -3.45 -10.56
C LEU A 132 -9.38 -2.11 -9.88
N PHE A 133 -9.44 -2.09 -8.57
CA PHE A 133 -8.95 -0.99 -7.76
C PHE A 133 -7.64 -1.41 -7.08
N LEU A 134 -6.63 -0.55 -7.18
CA LEU A 134 -5.38 -0.75 -6.46
C LEU A 134 -5.38 0.13 -5.22
N LEU A 135 -4.87 -0.40 -4.11
CA LEU A 135 -4.73 0.33 -2.87
C LEU A 135 -3.31 0.14 -2.32
N GLY A 136 -2.57 1.24 -2.18
CA GLY A 136 -1.18 1.20 -1.72
C GLY A 136 -0.92 2.08 -0.51
N HIS A 137 -0.16 1.53 0.45
CA HIS A 137 0.33 2.28 1.60
C HIS A 137 1.79 2.69 1.40
N SER A 138 2.12 3.94 1.68
CA SER A 138 3.50 4.46 1.72
C SER A 138 4.28 4.12 0.43
N THR A 139 5.37 3.34 0.49
CA THR A 139 6.12 2.85 -0.70
C THR A 139 5.27 1.99 -1.63
N GLY A 140 4.32 1.20 -1.08
CA GLY A 140 3.34 0.48 -1.90
C GLY A 140 2.46 1.43 -2.70
N GLY A 141 2.13 2.60 -2.15
CA GLY A 141 1.44 3.67 -2.87
C GLY A 141 2.24 4.22 -4.05
N LEU A 142 3.55 4.46 -3.86
CA LEU A 142 4.45 4.85 -4.94
C LEU A 142 4.53 3.75 -6.02
N THR A 143 4.75 2.51 -5.61
CA THR A 143 4.84 1.35 -6.51
C THR A 143 3.58 1.20 -7.36
N LEU A 144 2.39 1.26 -6.75
CA LEU A 144 1.12 1.11 -7.46
C LEU A 144 0.81 2.30 -8.37
N ALA A 145 1.18 3.53 -7.99
CA ALA A 145 1.02 4.70 -8.85
C ALA A 145 1.88 4.58 -10.13
N LEU A 146 3.13 4.14 -9.99
CA LEU A 146 4.03 3.88 -11.10
C LEU A 146 3.55 2.71 -11.97
N TRP A 147 3.06 1.63 -11.35
CA TRP A 147 2.51 0.48 -12.07
C TRP A 147 1.27 0.88 -12.87
N ALA A 148 0.34 1.62 -12.28
CA ALA A 148 -0.87 2.10 -12.96
C ALA A 148 -0.55 2.99 -14.16
N ALA A 149 0.50 3.82 -14.07
CA ALA A 149 0.95 4.66 -15.18
C ALA A 149 1.51 3.83 -16.36
N ARG A 150 2.18 2.70 -16.05
CA ARG A 150 2.67 1.76 -17.09
C ARG A 150 1.56 0.89 -17.69
N HIS A 151 0.42 0.74 -16.99
CA HIS A 151 -0.68 -0.16 -17.36
C HIS A 151 -2.05 0.55 -17.34
N PRO A 152 -2.23 1.63 -18.12
CA PRO A 152 -3.37 2.56 -17.99
C PRO A 152 -4.74 1.92 -18.19
N ASP A 153 -4.84 0.83 -19.00
CA ASP A 153 -6.11 0.18 -19.33
C ASP A 153 -6.46 -0.99 -18.40
N ARG A 154 -5.65 -1.20 -17.36
CA ARG A 154 -5.79 -2.35 -16.46
C ARG A 154 -6.39 -2.01 -15.11
N VAL A 155 -6.44 -0.73 -14.75
CA VAL A 155 -6.87 -0.22 -13.44
C VAL A 155 -8.04 0.71 -13.62
N ASP A 156 -9.06 0.56 -12.79
CA ASP A 156 -10.28 1.37 -12.81
C ASP A 156 -10.29 2.47 -11.73
N GLY A 157 -9.35 2.42 -10.78
CA GLY A 157 -9.16 3.45 -9.77
C GLY A 157 -8.03 3.13 -8.79
N LEU A 158 -7.45 4.17 -8.20
CA LEU A 158 -6.29 4.07 -7.32
C LEU A 158 -6.58 4.75 -5.98
N ILE A 159 -6.34 4.03 -4.88
CA ILE A 159 -6.44 4.53 -3.52
C ILE A 159 -5.05 4.53 -2.90
N LEU A 160 -4.58 5.67 -2.44
CA LEU A 160 -3.26 5.87 -1.89
C LEU A 160 -3.36 6.29 -0.42
N ASN A 161 -2.88 5.45 0.46
CA ASN A 161 -2.83 5.67 1.90
C ASN A 161 -1.44 6.17 2.27
N SER A 162 -1.31 7.46 2.54
CA SER A 162 -0.05 8.15 2.85
C SER A 162 1.10 7.76 1.90
N PRO A 163 0.92 7.91 0.57
CA PRO A 163 1.90 7.42 -0.39
C PRO A 163 3.22 8.18 -0.29
N TRP A 164 4.35 7.48 -0.38
CA TRP A 164 5.67 8.12 -0.31
C TRP A 164 6.09 8.72 -1.65
N LEU A 165 5.36 9.73 -2.11
CA LEU A 165 5.57 10.39 -3.41
C LEU A 165 6.69 11.43 -3.40
N GLU A 166 7.13 11.88 -2.24
CA GLU A 166 8.15 12.90 -2.06
C GLU A 166 9.03 12.58 -0.86
N PHE A 167 10.32 12.82 -0.98
CA PHE A 167 11.27 12.64 0.11
C PHE A 167 11.19 13.81 1.11
N GLN A 168 11.28 13.50 2.42
CA GLN A 168 11.04 14.47 3.50
C GLN A 168 12.10 15.54 3.66
N ALA A 169 13.29 15.37 3.09
CA ALA A 169 14.33 16.38 3.17
C ALA A 169 13.90 17.67 2.44
N THR A 170 14.41 18.81 2.92
CA THR A 170 14.30 20.04 2.13
C THR A 170 14.80 19.80 0.72
N LYS A 171 14.32 20.56 -0.28
CA LYS A 171 14.81 20.46 -1.67
C LYS A 171 16.35 20.44 -1.71
N PHE A 172 17.00 21.31 -0.94
CA PHE A 172 18.44 21.36 -0.82
C PHE A 172 19.04 20.07 -0.23
N GLY A 173 18.42 19.50 0.82
CA GLY A 173 18.88 18.23 1.42
C GLY A 173 18.79 17.07 0.43
N ARG A 174 17.73 16.99 -0.37
CA ARG A 174 17.60 15.97 -1.42
C ARG A 174 18.63 16.15 -2.52
N GLU A 175 18.86 17.38 -2.99
CA GLU A 175 19.83 17.68 -4.05
C GLU A 175 21.26 17.28 -3.65
N VAL A 176 21.61 17.36 -2.35
CA VAL A 176 22.92 16.93 -1.83
C VAL A 176 22.98 15.42 -1.60
N LEU A 177 21.91 14.81 -1.05
CA LEU A 177 21.92 13.40 -0.67
C LEU A 177 21.73 12.46 -1.89
N ALA A 178 20.93 12.84 -2.87
CA ALA A 178 20.62 11.96 -4.00
C ALA A 178 21.86 11.55 -4.82
N PRO A 179 22.81 12.44 -5.15
CA PRO A 179 24.05 12.05 -5.82
C PRO A 179 24.91 11.07 -5.00
N LEU A 180 25.00 11.27 -3.68
CA LEU A 180 25.76 10.38 -2.79
C LEU A 180 25.13 9.00 -2.69
N ILE A 181 23.80 8.94 -2.62
CA ILE A 181 23.05 7.69 -2.60
C ILE A 181 23.21 6.95 -3.94
N ARG A 182 23.09 7.64 -5.08
CA ARG A 182 23.33 7.06 -6.42
C ARG A 182 24.76 6.53 -6.58
N LEU A 183 25.74 7.26 -6.04
CA LEU A 183 27.14 6.80 -6.03
C LEU A 183 27.28 5.53 -5.17
N GLY A 184 26.70 5.51 -3.97
CA GLY A 184 26.67 4.35 -3.10
C GLY A 184 25.97 3.15 -3.77
N ALA A 185 24.83 3.37 -4.41
CA ALA A 185 24.10 2.35 -5.17
C ALA A 185 24.94 1.72 -6.30
N LYS A 186 25.78 2.53 -6.97
CA LYS A 186 26.65 2.05 -8.04
C LYS A 186 27.84 1.21 -7.54
N HIS A 187 28.40 1.53 -6.37
CA HIS A 187 29.62 0.90 -5.89
C HIS A 187 29.38 -0.21 -4.85
N ASN A 188 28.39 -0.05 -4.00
CA ASN A 188 27.98 -1.02 -2.99
C ASN A 188 26.49 -0.87 -2.69
N PRO A 189 25.61 -1.41 -3.54
CA PRO A 189 24.16 -1.23 -3.45
C PRO A 189 23.55 -1.79 -2.16
N LEU A 190 24.20 -2.78 -1.55
CA LEU A 190 23.76 -3.46 -0.31
C LEU A 190 24.50 -2.95 0.93
N ALA A 191 25.30 -1.88 0.84
CA ALA A 191 25.95 -1.30 2.01
C ALA A 191 24.89 -0.92 3.07
N PRO A 192 25.12 -1.21 4.36
CA PRO A 192 24.21 -0.73 5.39
C PRO A 192 24.31 0.78 5.51
N MET A 193 23.18 1.47 5.39
CA MET A 193 23.10 2.90 5.66
C MET A 193 22.86 3.13 7.17
N PRO A 194 23.34 4.26 7.72
CA PRO A 194 22.99 4.63 9.09
C PRO A 194 21.47 4.67 9.25
N VAL A 195 20.93 3.88 10.18
CA VAL A 195 19.50 3.86 10.47
C VAL A 195 19.13 5.19 11.13
N VAL A 196 18.21 5.89 10.51
CA VAL A 196 17.67 7.16 11.02
C VAL A 196 16.26 6.97 11.60
N ASP A 197 15.70 5.74 11.57
CA ASP A 197 14.37 5.48 12.12
C ASP A 197 14.48 5.27 13.66
N PRO A 198 13.96 6.21 14.46
CA PRO A 198 13.93 6.07 15.91
C PRO A 198 12.84 5.09 16.41
N GLY A 199 12.08 4.47 15.50
CA GLY A 199 10.98 3.55 15.81
C GLY A 199 9.68 4.26 16.19
N PHE A 200 9.54 5.54 15.89
CA PHE A 200 8.33 6.29 16.27
C PHE A 200 7.10 5.82 15.52
N TYR A 201 7.24 5.44 14.25
CA TYR A 201 6.12 4.87 13.52
C TYR A 201 5.64 3.55 14.15
N THR A 202 6.54 2.65 14.51
CA THR A 202 6.19 1.44 15.24
C THR A 202 5.52 1.75 16.58
N ARG A 203 6.04 2.75 17.30
CA ARG A 203 5.50 3.18 18.57
C ARG A 203 4.05 3.66 18.48
N THR A 204 3.68 4.37 17.40
CA THR A 204 2.29 4.82 17.19
C THR A 204 1.33 3.67 16.86
N VAL A 205 1.82 2.52 16.38
CA VAL A 205 1.00 1.41 15.88
C VAL A 205 0.91 0.26 16.87
N SER A 206 2.03 -0.09 17.52
CA SER A 206 2.13 -1.29 18.36
C SER A 206 1.34 -1.19 19.66
N SER A 207 0.60 -2.26 19.99
CA SER A 207 -0.07 -2.43 21.30
C SER A 207 0.91 -2.56 22.47
N ASP A 208 2.20 -2.77 22.18
CA ASP A 208 3.26 -2.76 23.19
C ASP A 208 3.71 -1.32 23.56
N ALA A 209 3.15 -0.29 22.88
CA ALA A 209 3.43 1.11 23.12
C ALA A 209 2.12 1.94 23.05
N GLU A 210 2.07 3.05 22.29
CA GLU A 210 0.90 3.93 22.19
C GLU A 210 -0.20 3.45 21.23
N GLY A 211 0.09 2.45 20.39
CA GLY A 211 -0.86 1.93 19.40
C GLY A 211 -1.79 0.85 19.96
N SER A 212 -2.58 0.26 19.06
CA SER A 212 -3.56 -0.78 19.40
C SER A 212 -3.42 -2.07 18.59
N TRP A 213 -2.37 -2.18 17.78
CA TRP A 213 -2.21 -3.28 16.84
C TRP A 213 -1.17 -4.28 17.29
N THR A 214 -1.52 -5.57 17.15
CA THR A 214 -0.60 -6.70 17.34
C THR A 214 -0.26 -7.29 15.98
N TYR A 215 1.02 -7.45 15.69
CA TYR A 215 1.56 -7.99 14.44
C TYR A 215 2.86 -8.75 14.70
N ASP A 216 3.38 -9.44 13.68
CA ASP A 216 4.62 -10.20 13.77
C ASP A 216 5.82 -9.25 13.63
N GLN A 217 6.61 -9.12 14.70
CA GLN A 217 7.77 -8.24 14.74
C GLN A 217 8.96 -8.78 13.92
N HIS A 218 8.96 -10.05 13.53
CA HIS A 218 9.95 -10.59 12.60
C HIS A 218 9.76 -9.99 11.19
N TRP A 219 8.51 -9.83 10.78
CA TRP A 219 8.15 -9.25 9.47
C TRP A 219 8.04 -7.73 9.48
N ARG A 220 7.88 -7.15 10.66
CA ARG A 220 7.79 -5.69 10.85
C ARG A 220 8.54 -5.28 12.13
N PRO A 221 9.89 -5.25 12.08
CA PRO A 221 10.71 -4.94 13.25
C PRO A 221 10.53 -3.48 13.71
N VAL A 222 10.79 -3.23 14.99
CA VAL A 222 10.56 -1.93 15.65
C VAL A 222 11.21 -0.76 14.93
N ARG A 223 12.42 -0.96 14.40
CA ARG A 223 13.19 0.09 13.68
C ARG A 223 13.16 -0.07 12.17
N GLY A 224 12.22 -0.88 11.67
CA GLY A 224 12.17 -1.20 10.24
C GLY A 224 13.34 -2.06 9.77
N PHE A 225 13.32 -2.40 8.49
CA PHE A 225 14.43 -3.08 7.83
C PHE A 225 15.61 -2.14 7.61
N PRO A 226 16.84 -2.66 7.50
CA PRO A 226 17.99 -1.85 7.07
C PRO A 226 17.71 -1.20 5.72
N VAL A 227 18.03 0.08 5.61
CA VAL A 227 17.94 0.80 4.34
C VAL A 227 19.26 0.66 3.59
N HIS A 228 19.17 0.39 2.30
CA HIS A 228 20.31 0.19 1.40
C HIS A 228 20.35 1.24 0.29
N PRO A 229 21.53 1.70 -0.16
CA PRO A 229 21.64 2.72 -1.22
C PRO A 229 20.96 2.33 -2.51
N GLY A 230 21.05 1.04 -2.92
CA GLY A 230 20.39 0.55 -4.15
C GLY A 230 18.87 0.74 -4.07
N TRP A 231 18.26 0.29 -2.99
CA TRP A 231 16.81 0.44 -2.78
C TRP A 231 16.38 1.92 -2.70
N LEU A 232 17.13 2.74 -1.95
CA LEU A 232 16.77 4.16 -1.83
C LEU A 232 16.93 4.91 -3.15
N ALA A 233 17.90 4.54 -3.99
CA ALA A 233 18.07 5.08 -5.33
C ALA A 233 16.89 4.70 -6.23
N ALA A 234 16.38 3.46 -6.14
CA ALA A 234 15.18 3.02 -6.86
C ALA A 234 13.94 3.82 -6.43
N VAL A 235 13.76 4.06 -5.13
CA VAL A 235 12.68 4.93 -4.60
C VAL A 235 12.80 6.34 -5.15
N PHE A 236 14.00 6.94 -5.15
CA PHE A 236 14.21 8.28 -5.70
C PHE A 236 13.90 8.35 -7.19
N ALA A 237 14.30 7.35 -7.97
CA ALA A 237 13.97 7.29 -9.39
C ALA A 237 12.45 7.24 -9.61
N GLY A 238 11.73 6.45 -8.80
CA GLY A 238 10.26 6.41 -8.82
C GLY A 238 9.63 7.77 -8.46
N GLN A 239 10.13 8.44 -7.43
CA GLN A 239 9.65 9.78 -7.04
C GLN A 239 9.98 10.85 -8.11
N ASP A 240 11.12 10.76 -8.78
CA ASP A 240 11.47 11.64 -9.91
C ASP A 240 10.49 11.44 -11.07
N THR A 241 10.08 10.19 -11.35
CA THR A 241 9.06 9.88 -12.36
C THR A 241 7.70 10.49 -11.98
N VAL A 242 7.27 10.37 -10.71
CA VAL A 242 6.05 11.04 -10.23
C VAL A 242 6.14 12.55 -10.37
N ALA A 243 7.31 13.14 -10.08
CA ALA A 243 7.52 14.59 -10.17
C ALA A 243 7.36 15.14 -11.59
N GLN A 244 7.65 14.31 -12.60
CA GLN A 244 7.48 14.66 -14.03
C GLN A 244 6.01 14.57 -14.48
N GLY A 245 5.15 13.96 -13.67
CA GLY A 245 3.74 13.73 -13.97
C GLY A 245 3.46 12.34 -14.50
N LEU A 246 2.55 11.61 -13.83
CA LEU A 246 2.16 10.25 -14.26
C LEU A 246 1.01 10.26 -15.28
N HIS A 247 0.30 11.37 -15.41
CA HIS A 247 -0.81 11.53 -16.35
C HIS A 247 -1.87 10.42 -16.26
N LEU A 248 -2.13 9.92 -15.04
CA LEU A 248 -3.15 8.90 -14.82
C LEU A 248 -4.51 9.41 -15.30
N ARG A 249 -5.22 8.55 -16.05
CA ARG A 249 -6.57 8.82 -16.57
C ARG A 249 -7.67 8.27 -15.69
N ILE A 250 -7.30 7.50 -14.66
CA ILE A 250 -8.20 6.91 -13.68
C ILE A 250 -8.38 7.83 -12.48
N PRO A 251 -9.53 7.74 -11.78
CA PRO A 251 -9.72 8.45 -10.51
C PRO A 251 -8.71 8.00 -9.45
N VAL A 252 -8.15 8.95 -8.72
CA VAL A 252 -7.19 8.71 -7.63
C VAL A 252 -7.72 9.31 -6.33
N LEU A 253 -7.76 8.53 -5.27
CA LEU A 253 -8.00 8.98 -3.90
C LEU A 253 -6.70 8.94 -3.11
N VAL A 254 -6.31 10.05 -2.51
CA VAL A 254 -5.15 10.13 -1.60
C VAL A 254 -5.66 10.45 -0.19
N LEU A 255 -5.32 9.59 0.77
CA LEU A 255 -5.64 9.75 2.18
C LEU A 255 -4.37 10.14 2.93
N LEU A 256 -4.42 11.21 3.72
CA LEU A 256 -3.29 11.74 4.48
C LEU A 256 -3.73 12.17 5.87
N SER A 257 -2.80 12.17 6.82
CA SER A 257 -2.97 12.94 8.05
C SER A 257 -3.10 14.44 7.75
N THR A 258 -3.74 15.21 8.64
CA THR A 258 -3.71 16.67 8.56
C THR A 258 -2.36 17.26 8.95
N HIS A 259 -1.56 16.55 9.74
CA HIS A 259 -0.31 17.05 10.30
C HIS A 259 0.81 16.02 10.19
N SER A 260 2.04 16.53 10.07
CA SER A 260 3.26 15.77 10.27
C SER A 260 3.86 16.12 11.63
N ALA A 261 4.34 15.10 12.34
CA ALA A 261 5.09 15.29 13.58
C ALA A 261 6.47 14.65 13.44
N LEU A 262 7.33 15.31 12.66
CA LEU A 262 8.69 14.87 12.37
C LEU A 262 9.67 15.46 13.42
N GLY A 263 10.56 14.63 13.96
CA GLY A 263 11.56 15.12 14.91
C GLY A 263 12.43 14.00 15.48
N PRO A 264 13.54 14.36 16.13
CA PRO A 264 14.50 13.39 16.67
C PRO A 264 14.10 12.81 18.04
N ARG A 265 13.04 13.35 18.66
CA ARG A 265 12.55 12.93 19.98
C ARG A 265 11.04 12.75 19.94
N TRP A 266 10.57 11.75 20.68
CA TRP A 266 9.15 11.51 20.84
C TRP A 266 8.41 12.67 21.51
N THR A 267 7.23 12.98 21.01
CA THR A 267 6.26 13.91 21.61
C THR A 267 4.86 13.28 21.53
N GLU A 268 3.95 13.66 22.42
CA GLU A 268 2.55 13.18 22.41
C GLU A 268 1.83 13.48 21.09
N ALA A 269 2.16 14.59 20.44
CA ALA A 269 1.58 14.93 19.13
C ALA A 269 1.85 13.85 18.07
N MET A 270 2.89 13.06 18.22
CA MET A 270 3.23 11.98 17.31
C MET A 270 2.23 10.85 17.33
N ALA A 271 1.50 10.64 18.44
CA ALA A 271 0.46 9.63 18.54
C ALA A 271 -0.78 9.94 17.69
N HIS A 272 -0.89 11.15 17.16
CA HIS A 272 -2.06 11.62 16.39
C HIS A 272 -1.66 12.36 15.09
N ALA A 273 -0.51 12.01 14.52
CA ALA A 273 0.04 12.65 13.32
C ALA A 273 0.85 11.65 12.47
N ASP A 274 1.17 12.06 11.26
CA ASP A 274 2.15 11.32 10.44
C ASP A 274 3.57 11.60 10.94
N VAL A 275 4.24 10.56 11.40
CA VAL A 275 5.62 10.62 11.92
C VAL A 275 6.68 10.23 10.88
N ALA A 276 6.24 9.87 9.67
CA ALA A 276 7.10 9.36 8.61
C ALA A 276 7.22 10.32 7.43
N LEU A 277 6.15 11.03 7.06
CA LEU A 277 6.11 11.87 5.86
C LEU A 277 5.80 13.34 6.18
N ASN A 278 6.27 14.23 5.30
CA ASN A 278 5.75 15.59 5.22
C ASN A 278 4.44 15.57 4.42
N VAL A 279 3.30 15.58 5.11
CA VAL A 279 1.97 15.44 4.49
C VAL A 279 1.62 16.59 3.55
N ASP A 280 2.16 17.79 3.76
CA ASP A 280 1.93 18.94 2.87
C ASP A 280 2.69 18.76 1.55
N ALA A 281 3.93 18.29 1.62
CA ALA A 281 4.72 17.96 0.42
C ALA A 281 4.06 16.82 -0.38
N VAL A 282 3.57 15.79 0.30
CA VAL A 282 2.85 14.67 -0.36
C VAL A 282 1.55 15.15 -0.98
N ALA A 283 0.75 15.96 -0.28
CA ALA A 283 -0.49 16.53 -0.82
C ALA A 283 -0.23 17.36 -2.09
N HIS A 284 0.82 18.18 -2.08
CA HIS A 284 1.22 18.95 -3.26
C HIS A 284 1.69 18.03 -4.39
N ARG A 285 2.54 17.03 -4.10
CA ARG A 285 3.04 16.06 -5.08
C ARG A 285 1.92 15.22 -5.68
N SER A 286 0.85 14.97 -4.95
CA SER A 286 -0.31 14.21 -5.44
C SER A 286 -0.96 14.83 -6.68
N LEU A 287 -0.82 16.14 -6.90
CA LEU A 287 -1.32 16.83 -8.10
C LEU A 287 -0.60 16.37 -9.39
N SER A 288 0.58 15.77 -9.27
CA SER A 288 1.33 15.21 -10.41
C SER A 288 0.88 13.80 -10.81
N LEU A 289 -0.07 13.19 -10.09
CA LEU A 289 -0.55 11.84 -10.39
C LEU A 289 -1.43 11.81 -11.64
N GLY A 290 -2.34 12.77 -11.80
CA GLY A 290 -3.29 12.77 -12.91
C GLY A 290 -4.30 13.91 -12.83
N ASN A 291 -5.33 13.85 -13.69
CA ASN A 291 -6.31 14.91 -13.81
C ASN A 291 -7.48 14.81 -12.81
N ASP A 292 -7.76 13.59 -12.30
CA ASP A 292 -8.84 13.32 -11.34
C ASP A 292 -8.24 12.82 -10.03
N VAL A 293 -7.80 13.75 -9.17
CA VAL A 293 -7.16 13.45 -7.90
C VAL A 293 -7.94 14.10 -6.76
N THR A 294 -8.46 13.26 -5.87
CA THR A 294 -9.11 13.67 -4.62
C THR A 294 -8.14 13.47 -3.46
N VAL A 295 -7.77 14.53 -2.77
CA VAL A 295 -6.95 14.49 -1.56
C VAL A 295 -7.84 14.70 -0.33
N VAL A 296 -7.85 13.74 0.58
CA VAL A 296 -8.57 13.82 1.86
C VAL A 296 -7.58 13.82 3.01
N ARG A 297 -7.60 14.87 3.81
CA ARG A 297 -6.77 15.02 5.00
C ARG A 297 -7.61 14.72 6.25
N ILE A 298 -7.12 13.81 7.10
CA ILE A 298 -7.84 13.23 8.23
C ILE A 298 -7.14 13.64 9.52
N ALA A 299 -7.87 14.37 10.38
CA ALA A 299 -7.34 14.82 11.67
C ALA A 299 -7.07 13.62 12.59
N GLY A 300 -5.91 13.63 13.26
CA GLY A 300 -5.50 12.58 14.17
C GLY A 300 -5.03 11.29 13.47
N ALA A 301 -4.97 11.26 12.14
CA ALA A 301 -4.51 10.07 11.43
C ALA A 301 -3.02 9.85 11.59
N LEU A 302 -2.63 8.59 11.76
CA LEU A 302 -1.25 8.12 11.72
C LEU A 302 -0.72 8.06 10.29
N HIS A 303 0.56 7.71 10.14
CA HIS A 303 1.17 7.46 8.83
C HIS A 303 0.42 6.40 8.02
N ASP A 304 0.12 5.22 8.58
CA ASP A 304 -0.92 4.37 8.02
C ASP A 304 -2.27 4.79 8.60
N VAL A 305 -3.06 5.48 7.78
CA VAL A 305 -4.37 6.00 8.19
C VAL A 305 -5.31 4.87 8.65
N MET A 306 -5.14 3.66 8.08
CA MET A 306 -5.93 2.48 8.44
C MET A 306 -5.54 1.87 9.78
N LEU A 307 -4.40 2.26 10.35
CA LEU A 307 -3.93 1.83 11.66
C LEU A 307 -4.22 2.84 12.78
N SER A 308 -4.82 3.98 12.46
CA SER A 308 -5.23 5.00 13.42
C SER A 308 -6.32 4.48 14.37
N GLU A 309 -6.66 5.24 15.39
CA GLU A 309 -7.77 4.93 16.29
C GLU A 309 -9.10 4.69 15.55
N PRO A 310 -10.02 3.88 16.09
CA PRO A 310 -11.26 3.50 15.39
C PRO A 310 -12.08 4.68 14.87
N ALA A 311 -12.23 5.76 15.66
CA ALA A 311 -12.96 6.95 15.26
C ALA A 311 -12.31 7.67 14.08
N VAL A 312 -10.97 7.73 14.05
CA VAL A 312 -10.18 8.33 12.98
C VAL A 312 -10.25 7.48 11.70
N ARG A 313 -10.12 6.15 11.84
CA ARG A 313 -10.27 5.21 10.70
C ARG A 313 -11.63 5.31 10.03
N GLU A 314 -12.71 5.52 10.82
CA GLU A 314 -14.05 5.68 10.25
C GLU A 314 -14.14 6.86 9.29
N HIS A 315 -13.42 7.96 9.53
CA HIS A 315 -13.35 9.07 8.56
C HIS A 315 -12.69 8.64 7.24
N ALA A 316 -11.65 7.81 7.29
CA ALA A 316 -11.05 7.24 6.08
C ALA A 316 -12.02 6.31 5.35
N TYR A 317 -12.74 5.46 6.07
CA TYR A 317 -13.74 4.56 5.52
C TYR A 317 -14.90 5.32 4.86
N VAL A 318 -15.34 6.41 5.47
CA VAL A 318 -16.35 7.32 4.88
C VAL A 318 -15.81 7.96 3.60
N ALA A 319 -14.55 8.41 3.60
CA ALA A 319 -13.91 9.01 2.43
C ALA A 319 -13.82 8.00 1.27
N ILE A 320 -13.37 6.78 1.51
CA ILE A 320 -13.31 5.70 0.52
C ILE A 320 -14.70 5.41 -0.04
N ARG A 321 -15.71 5.23 0.83
CA ARG A 321 -17.08 4.96 0.41
C ARG A 321 -17.66 6.08 -0.44
N ARG A 322 -17.42 7.35 -0.06
CA ARG A 322 -17.89 8.51 -0.80
C ARG A 322 -17.24 8.60 -2.17
N TRP A 323 -15.92 8.44 -2.23
CA TRP A 323 -15.16 8.46 -3.47
C TRP A 323 -15.57 7.31 -4.39
N ALA A 324 -15.68 6.08 -3.88
CA ALA A 324 -16.07 4.91 -4.67
C ALA A 324 -17.47 5.05 -5.31
N ARG A 325 -18.37 5.81 -4.69
CA ARG A 325 -19.70 6.13 -5.28
C ARG A 325 -19.62 7.10 -6.45
N ALA A 326 -18.59 7.95 -6.47
CA ALA A 326 -18.38 8.95 -7.51
C ALA A 326 -17.59 8.40 -8.70
N VAL A 327 -16.90 7.27 -8.54
CA VAL A 327 -16.15 6.63 -9.64
C VAL A 327 -17.14 6.12 -10.68
N PRO A 328 -17.00 6.56 -11.96
CA PRO A 328 -17.90 6.12 -13.02
C PRO A 328 -17.91 4.61 -13.16
N LEU A 329 -19.08 4.02 -13.41
CA LEU A 329 -19.16 2.65 -13.86
C LEU A 329 -18.54 2.60 -15.27
N ALA A 330 -17.54 1.73 -15.47
CA ALA A 330 -17.04 1.48 -16.82
C ALA A 330 -18.21 0.97 -17.68
N HIS A 331 -18.43 1.65 -18.80
CA HIS A 331 -19.46 1.29 -19.79
C HIS A 331 -19.02 0.09 -20.61
#